data_a32b0465f8962fc5f36e8c5a22c59ec2
#
_entry.id   a32b0465f8962fc5f36e8c5a22c59ec2
#
_cell.length_a   1.000
_cell.length_b   1.000
_cell.length_c   1.000
_cell.angle_alpha   90.00
_cell.angle_beta   90.00
_cell.angle_gamma   90.00
#
_symmetry.space_group_name_H-M   'P 1'
#
loop_
_entity.id
_entity.type
_entity.pdbx_description
1 polymer ?
#
loop_
_entity_poly.entity_id
_entity_poly.type
_entity_poly.pdbx_seq_one_letter_code
_entity_poly.pdbx_strand_id
1 'polypeptide(L)'
;MLRLSASPLLGHVPSVSLAVDVRWEFAGLAGLASLATLVLLALTLRSLQRDELIGASGPRHDRRKRGARGRPDARAALALVGDALAATHNPRALVPVILDVVTEATGASGARILSAGEELGWIGEPGDGRNELRLDLSTEDEPARTELVLYPPPEGFSADIRQLAEWLATQAGIALENARLHDLVQRQAITDDLTGLVNRRRFLAVLDTEVERAAQFGSGIGVVLIDLDDFKAVNDRFGHHSGDRVLAAFGSLLREHIRDVDLAARLGGEEFALLLPEVEGRDAVLVAERLRRSLSERPIASVEGNALSSTASFGVAQYRPGDTGEDLLRLADDALYRAKGEGKNRVCVAREGRAA
;
A
#
# COMPACT_ATOMS: atom_id res chain seq x y z
N MET A 1 12.67 -60.85 32.45
CA MET A 1 12.99 -59.44 32.79
C MET A 1 13.55 -58.78 31.54
N LEU A 2 12.72 -58.16 30.77
CA LEU A 2 13.09 -57.39 29.58
C LEU A 2 12.58 -55.96 29.78
N ARG A 3 13.48 -54.99 29.94
CA ARG A 3 13.18 -53.55 29.96
C ARG A 3 13.15 -53.05 28.52
N LEU A 4 11.99 -52.63 28.07
CA LEU A 4 11.82 -51.81 26.87
C LEU A 4 11.99 -50.34 27.26
N SER A 5 13.03 -49.71 26.73
CA SER A 5 13.20 -48.26 26.79
C SER A 5 12.50 -47.64 25.56
N ALA A 6 11.42 -46.92 25.81
CA ALA A 6 10.79 -46.09 24.79
C ALA A 6 11.49 -44.72 24.75
N SER A 7 12.06 -44.36 23.62
CA SER A 7 12.49 -43.00 23.31
C SER A 7 11.32 -42.21 22.77
N PRO A 8 11.08 -40.98 23.23
CA PRO A 8 10.08 -40.12 22.62
C PRO A 8 10.76 -39.32 21.48
N LEU A 9 10.33 -39.60 20.27
CA LEU A 9 10.52 -38.71 19.12
C LEU A 9 9.55 -37.50 19.29
N LEU A 10 10.00 -36.47 19.93
CA LEU A 10 9.35 -35.16 19.86
C LEU A 10 9.93 -34.38 18.67
N GLY A 11 9.15 -34.32 17.60
CA GLY A 11 9.41 -33.49 16.47
C GLY A 11 9.46 -32.00 16.89
N HIS A 12 10.53 -31.37 16.50
CA HIS A 12 10.74 -29.92 16.64
C HIS A 12 9.71 -29.20 15.75
N VAL A 13 8.68 -28.62 16.36
CA VAL A 13 7.81 -27.64 15.70
C VAL A 13 8.51 -26.28 15.83
N PRO A 14 8.79 -25.56 14.76
CA PRO A 14 9.43 -24.25 14.87
C PRO A 14 8.43 -23.23 15.41
N SER A 15 8.59 -22.88 16.67
CA SER A 15 7.81 -21.86 17.39
C SER A 15 8.14 -20.41 17.00
N VAL A 16 8.86 -20.20 15.89
CA VAL A 16 9.35 -18.87 15.49
C VAL A 16 8.31 -18.09 14.66
N SER A 17 7.39 -18.76 13.95
CA SER A 17 6.45 -18.08 13.05
C SER A 17 5.29 -17.39 13.81
N LEU A 18 4.80 -17.99 14.89
CA LEU A 18 3.66 -17.43 15.65
C LEU A 18 4.02 -16.16 16.45
N ALA A 19 5.27 -16.03 16.90
CA ALA A 19 5.71 -14.88 17.70
C ALA A 19 5.94 -13.61 16.85
N VAL A 20 6.19 -13.76 15.55
CA VAL A 20 6.39 -12.64 14.62
C VAL A 20 5.04 -12.02 14.25
N ASP A 21 4.03 -12.82 13.93
CA ASP A 21 2.71 -12.33 13.53
C ASP A 21 2.00 -11.55 14.64
N VAL A 22 2.07 -12.05 15.89
CA VAL A 22 1.44 -11.38 17.06
C VAL A 22 2.10 -10.02 17.34
N ARG A 23 3.39 -9.84 17.12
CA ARG A 23 4.06 -8.54 17.33
C ARG A 23 3.64 -7.49 16.30
N TRP A 24 3.35 -7.86 15.06
CA TRP A 24 2.96 -6.94 14.00
C TRP A 24 1.51 -6.46 14.12
N GLU A 25 0.60 -7.32 14.54
CA GLU A 25 -0.77 -6.91 14.85
C GLU A 25 -0.80 -5.89 16.00
N PHE A 26 0.02 -6.09 17.05
CA PHE A 26 0.12 -5.13 18.15
C PHE A 26 0.81 -3.81 17.76
N ALA A 27 1.81 -3.82 16.88
CA ALA A 27 2.44 -2.60 16.40
C ALA A 27 1.48 -1.75 15.53
N GLY A 28 0.73 -2.39 14.65
CA GLY A 28 -0.33 -1.73 13.87
C GLY A 28 -1.44 -1.15 14.74
N LEU A 29 -1.91 -1.89 15.74
CA LEU A 29 -2.90 -1.43 16.71
C LEU A 29 -2.39 -0.30 17.60
N ALA A 30 -1.11 -0.32 18.00
CA ALA A 30 -0.50 0.75 18.79
C ALA A 30 -0.36 2.04 17.95
N GLY A 31 0.02 1.95 16.68
CA GLY A 31 0.05 3.08 15.75
C GLY A 31 -1.32 3.69 15.53
N LEU A 32 -2.34 2.86 15.31
CA LEU A 32 -3.74 3.27 15.18
C LEU A 32 -4.27 3.93 16.45
N ALA A 33 -3.95 3.37 17.64
CA ALA A 33 -4.33 3.96 18.92
C ALA A 33 -3.66 5.32 19.15
N SER A 34 -2.39 5.48 18.76
CA SER A 34 -1.66 6.75 18.88
C SER A 34 -2.26 7.83 17.99
N LEU A 35 -2.58 7.51 16.74
CA LEU A 35 -3.15 8.46 15.79
C LEU A 35 -4.61 8.83 16.15
N ALA A 36 -5.43 7.85 16.55
CA ALA A 36 -6.78 8.11 17.05
C ALA A 36 -6.77 8.97 18.31
N THR A 37 -5.78 8.78 19.20
CA THR A 37 -5.59 9.59 20.40
C THR A 37 -5.19 11.02 20.05
N LEU A 38 -4.32 11.22 19.06
CA LEU A 38 -3.96 12.54 18.52
C LEU A 38 -5.18 13.31 17.99
N VAL A 39 -5.98 12.66 17.17
CA VAL A 39 -7.20 13.29 16.60
C VAL A 39 -8.23 13.58 17.68
N LEU A 40 -8.45 12.67 18.60
CA LEU A 40 -9.41 12.85 19.70
C LEU A 40 -8.97 13.99 20.64
N LEU A 41 -7.67 14.09 20.90
CA LEU A 41 -7.11 15.16 21.73
C LEU A 41 -7.21 16.51 21.04
N ALA A 42 -6.90 16.61 19.75
CA ALA A 42 -7.06 17.84 18.97
C ALA A 42 -8.53 18.35 19.01
N LEU A 43 -9.48 17.42 18.87
CA LEU A 43 -10.91 17.73 18.93
C LEU A 43 -11.37 18.17 20.33
N THR A 44 -10.85 17.52 21.39
CA THR A 44 -11.17 17.90 22.78
C THR A 44 -10.57 19.24 23.17
N LEU A 45 -9.33 19.51 22.78
CA LEU A 45 -8.68 20.80 23.02
C LEU A 45 -9.36 21.95 22.28
N ARG A 46 -9.80 21.73 21.05
CA ARG A 46 -10.59 22.70 20.30
C ARG A 46 -11.93 23.03 20.98
N SER A 47 -12.55 22.05 21.64
CA SER A 47 -13.78 22.28 22.42
C SER A 47 -13.53 23.10 23.67
N LEU A 48 -12.41 22.84 24.38
CA LEU A 48 -12.02 23.53 25.61
C LEU A 48 -11.60 24.99 25.34
N GLN A 49 -10.82 25.26 24.31
CA GLN A 49 -10.43 26.62 23.92
C GLN A 49 -11.62 27.48 23.46
N ARG A 50 -12.66 26.90 22.90
CA ARG A 50 -13.91 27.62 22.57
C ARG A 50 -14.70 28.00 23.81
N ASP A 51 -14.71 27.19 24.84
CA ASP A 51 -15.44 27.46 26.09
C ASP A 51 -14.78 28.58 26.90
N GLU A 52 -13.45 28.69 26.89
CA GLU A 52 -12.72 29.79 27.55
C GLU A 52 -12.91 31.15 26.82
N LEU A 53 -12.96 31.18 25.49
CA LEU A 53 -13.22 32.40 24.70
C LEU A 53 -14.66 32.90 24.86
N ILE A 54 -15.60 32.04 25.27
CA ILE A 54 -17.01 32.40 25.54
C ILE A 54 -17.20 32.91 26.97
N GLY A 55 -16.30 32.56 27.92
CA GLY A 55 -16.36 32.96 29.31
C GLY A 55 -15.82 34.36 29.61
N ALA A 56 -15.03 34.98 28.71
CA ALA A 56 -14.29 36.23 28.97
C ALA A 56 -14.93 37.54 28.45
N SER A 57 -16.14 37.57 27.92
CA SER A 57 -16.80 38.80 27.45
C SER A 57 -18.28 38.86 27.85
N GLY A 58 -18.58 39.61 28.97
CA GLY A 58 -19.91 40.14 29.19
C GLY A 58 -20.13 41.42 28.34
N PRO A 59 -21.33 42.08 28.31
CA PRO A 59 -22.63 41.81 28.86
C PRO A 59 -23.77 41.65 27.80
N ARG A 60 -24.90 41.20 28.27
CA ARG A 60 -26.16 40.92 27.57
C ARG A 60 -26.64 42.06 26.65
N HIS A 61 -26.56 41.86 25.34
CA HIS A 61 -27.58 42.33 24.39
C HIS A 61 -27.38 41.68 23.01
N ASP A 62 -28.48 41.22 22.49
CA ASP A 62 -28.68 40.71 21.11
C ASP A 62 -28.53 39.21 20.88
N ARG A 63 -29.57 38.48 21.32
CA ARG A 63 -29.72 37.01 21.22
C ARG A 63 -30.38 36.52 19.92
N ARG A 64 -30.41 37.31 18.82
CA ARG A 64 -31.22 36.93 17.64
C ARG A 64 -30.50 36.73 16.30
N LYS A 65 -29.16 36.80 16.23
CA LYS A 65 -28.44 36.56 14.96
C LYS A 65 -27.12 35.80 15.09
N ARG A 66 -27.01 34.81 15.97
CA ARG A 66 -25.88 33.86 16.02
C ARG A 66 -26.35 32.40 16.11
N GLY A 67 -27.25 32.04 15.20
CA GLY A 67 -27.52 30.66 14.88
C GLY A 67 -26.63 30.25 13.72
N ALA A 68 -25.81 29.23 13.92
CA ALA A 68 -24.94 28.54 12.94
C ALA A 68 -23.44 28.92 12.91
N ARG A 69 -22.77 28.89 14.06
CA ARG A 69 -21.31 28.68 14.04
C ARG A 69 -20.93 27.63 15.09
N GLY A 70 -20.79 26.43 14.59
CA GLY A 70 -19.73 25.49 14.97
C GLY A 70 -20.04 24.52 16.10
N ARG A 71 -20.85 23.52 15.82
CA ARG A 71 -20.46 22.16 16.28
C ARG A 71 -19.36 21.70 15.33
N PRO A 72 -18.26 21.09 15.81
CA PRO A 72 -17.31 20.43 14.92
C PRO A 72 -18.14 19.47 14.06
N ASP A 73 -18.03 19.62 12.73
CA ASP A 73 -18.77 18.76 11.82
C ASP A 73 -18.25 17.32 12.07
N ALA A 74 -19.08 16.49 12.68
CA ALA A 74 -18.72 15.10 12.96
C ALA A 74 -18.27 14.37 11.68
N ARG A 75 -18.70 14.87 10.50
CA ARG A 75 -18.26 14.38 9.20
C ARG A 75 -16.82 14.78 8.90
N ALA A 76 -16.40 16.00 9.22
CA ALA A 76 -15.02 16.44 9.04
C ALA A 76 -14.06 15.67 9.97
N ALA A 77 -14.47 15.44 11.23
CA ALA A 77 -13.72 14.62 12.18
C ALA A 77 -13.61 13.14 11.73
N LEU A 78 -14.71 12.57 11.23
CA LEU A 78 -14.72 11.20 10.69
C LEU A 78 -13.88 11.10 9.40
N ALA A 79 -13.90 12.09 8.53
CA ALA A 79 -13.05 12.15 7.34
C ALA A 79 -11.57 12.18 7.73
N LEU A 80 -11.17 13.03 8.69
CA LEU A 80 -9.79 13.10 9.18
C LEU A 80 -9.32 11.77 9.79
N VAL A 81 -10.19 11.10 10.56
CA VAL A 81 -9.89 9.75 11.09
C VAL A 81 -9.80 8.73 9.96
N GLY A 82 -10.67 8.81 8.96
CA GLY A 82 -10.63 7.93 7.79
C GLY A 82 -9.36 8.11 6.97
N ASP A 83 -8.97 9.34 6.70
CA ASP A 83 -7.73 9.67 5.98
C ASP A 83 -6.49 9.25 6.78
N ALA A 84 -6.49 9.45 8.09
CA ALA A 84 -5.43 9.01 8.99
C ALA A 84 -5.30 7.49 9.02
N LEU A 85 -6.42 6.75 9.05
CA LEU A 85 -6.43 5.30 8.98
C LEU A 85 -5.92 4.77 7.64
N ALA A 86 -6.33 5.41 6.53
CA ALA A 86 -5.85 5.07 5.19
C ALA A 86 -4.34 5.37 5.02
N ALA A 87 -3.84 6.40 5.68
CA ALA A 87 -2.45 6.83 5.64
C ALA A 87 -1.49 5.99 6.52
N THR A 88 -2.01 5.14 7.42
CA THR A 88 -1.23 4.44 8.46
C THR A 88 -0.07 3.60 7.91
N HIS A 89 -0.14 3.20 6.65
CA HIS A 89 0.86 2.36 5.98
C HIS A 89 1.77 3.15 5.02
N ASN A 90 1.55 4.46 4.87
CA ASN A 90 2.33 5.31 3.97
C ASN A 90 2.86 6.55 4.72
N PRO A 91 4.16 6.61 5.04
CA PRO A 91 4.74 7.73 5.77
C PRO A 91 4.48 9.09 5.12
N ARG A 92 4.49 9.16 3.78
CA ARG A 92 4.24 10.41 3.04
C ARG A 92 2.80 10.90 3.17
N ALA A 93 1.84 9.99 3.30
CA ALA A 93 0.43 10.35 3.48
C ALA A 93 0.12 10.80 4.91
N LEU A 94 0.96 10.44 5.91
CA LEU A 94 0.82 10.90 7.29
C LEU A 94 1.28 12.34 7.49
N VAL A 95 2.25 12.83 6.72
CA VAL A 95 2.82 14.17 6.89
C VAL A 95 1.76 15.28 6.88
N PRO A 96 0.86 15.38 5.88
CA PRO A 96 -0.18 16.41 5.89
C PRO A 96 -1.12 16.29 7.10
N VAL A 97 -1.47 15.07 7.51
CA VAL A 97 -2.36 14.83 8.66
C VAL A 97 -1.72 15.29 9.96
N ILE A 98 -0.44 14.99 10.16
CA ILE A 98 0.33 15.44 11.34
C ILE A 98 0.39 16.96 11.37
N LEU A 99 0.70 17.60 10.24
CA LEU A 99 0.79 19.05 10.12
C LEU A 99 -0.55 19.73 10.46
N ASP A 100 -1.66 19.24 9.94
CA ASP A 100 -3.00 19.74 10.24
C ASP A 100 -3.33 19.63 11.72
N VAL A 101 -3.15 18.43 12.30
CA VAL A 101 -3.48 18.17 13.70
C VAL A 101 -2.64 19.04 14.66
N VAL A 102 -1.34 19.11 14.42
CA VAL A 102 -0.43 19.87 15.30
C VAL A 102 -0.65 21.36 15.19
N THR A 103 -0.84 21.89 13.98
CA THR A 103 -1.11 23.32 13.76
C THR A 103 -2.43 23.72 14.41
N GLU A 104 -3.48 22.92 14.25
CA GLU A 104 -4.78 23.18 14.86
C GLU A 104 -4.75 23.11 16.39
N ALA A 105 -4.08 22.11 16.96
CA ALA A 105 -4.01 21.90 18.41
C ALA A 105 -3.17 22.96 19.12
N THR A 106 -2.10 23.45 18.48
CA THR A 106 -1.17 24.42 19.09
C THR A 106 -1.52 25.87 18.76
N GLY A 107 -2.41 26.12 17.80
CA GLY A 107 -2.68 27.46 17.27
C GLY A 107 -1.48 28.06 16.52
N ALA A 108 -0.58 27.22 16.02
CA ALA A 108 0.57 27.66 15.22
C ALA A 108 0.11 28.38 13.94
N SER A 109 0.82 29.43 13.51
CA SER A 109 0.55 30.11 12.25
C SER A 109 0.92 29.26 11.04
N GLY A 110 1.79 28.29 11.22
CA GLY A 110 2.20 27.30 10.24
C GLY A 110 3.13 26.26 10.84
N ALA A 111 3.38 25.21 10.08
CA ALA A 111 4.28 24.12 10.46
C ALA A 111 4.92 23.49 9.23
N ARG A 112 6.10 22.87 9.43
CA ARG A 112 6.75 22.01 8.43
C ARG A 112 7.44 20.82 9.08
N ILE A 113 7.60 19.77 8.31
CA ILE A 113 8.40 18.60 8.69
C ILE A 113 9.60 18.49 7.76
N LEU A 114 10.80 18.38 8.36
CA LEU A 114 12.08 18.22 7.68
C LEU A 114 12.65 16.85 8.02
N SER A 115 13.23 16.13 7.04
CA SER A 115 14.01 14.92 7.28
C SER A 115 15.35 15.04 6.57
N ALA A 116 16.45 14.84 7.27
CA ALA A 116 17.81 15.08 6.77
C ALA A 116 18.01 16.46 6.11
N GLY A 117 17.25 17.46 6.52
CA GLY A 117 17.26 18.81 5.94
C GLY A 117 16.37 19.00 4.70
N GLU A 118 15.78 17.94 4.16
CA GLU A 118 14.79 18.01 3.08
C GLU A 118 13.38 18.21 3.65
N GLU A 119 12.58 19.05 2.99
CA GLU A 119 11.20 19.32 3.38
C GLU A 119 10.27 18.20 2.92
N LEU A 120 9.64 17.51 3.88
CA LEU A 120 8.65 16.47 3.61
C LEU A 120 7.24 17.03 3.39
N GLY A 121 6.96 18.20 3.96
CA GLY A 121 5.68 18.90 3.81
C GLY A 121 5.60 20.11 4.71
N TRP A 122 4.66 21.02 4.39
CA TRP A 122 4.41 22.25 5.12
C TRP A 122 2.94 22.67 5.05
N ILE A 123 2.52 23.50 6.02
CA ILE A 123 1.18 24.11 6.07
C ILE A 123 1.24 25.50 6.70
N GLY A 124 0.32 26.39 6.33
CA GLY A 124 0.21 27.74 6.85
C GLY A 124 1.25 28.71 6.27
N GLU A 125 1.57 29.77 7.02
CA GLU A 125 2.54 30.77 6.58
C GLU A 125 3.93 30.46 7.16
N PRO A 126 5.00 30.53 6.35
CA PRO A 126 6.35 30.38 6.86
C PRO A 126 6.67 31.54 7.79
N GLY A 127 7.20 31.24 8.98
CA GLY A 127 7.64 32.24 9.93
C GLY A 127 8.88 33.00 9.46
N ASP A 128 9.20 34.09 10.15
CA ASP A 128 10.38 34.92 9.91
C ASP A 128 11.71 34.30 10.44
N GLY A 129 11.64 33.04 10.87
CA GLY A 129 12.78 32.33 11.48
C GLY A 129 13.08 32.70 12.93
N ARG A 130 12.28 33.61 13.52
CA ARG A 130 12.42 34.01 14.91
C ARG A 130 11.41 33.28 15.78
N ASN A 131 11.90 32.74 16.92
CA ASN A 131 11.04 32.02 17.90
C ASN A 131 10.38 30.73 17.37
N GLU A 132 10.89 30.10 16.30
CA GLU A 132 10.44 28.77 15.88
C GLU A 132 10.57 27.75 17.02
N LEU A 133 9.58 26.89 17.18
CA LEU A 133 9.66 25.74 18.07
C LEU A 133 10.06 24.51 17.22
N ARG A 134 11.28 24.01 17.45
CA ARG A 134 11.79 22.81 16.77
C ARG A 134 11.70 21.63 17.70
N LEU A 135 11.03 20.59 17.25
CA LEU A 135 10.74 19.36 17.98
C LEU A 135 11.29 18.17 17.21
N ASP A 136 11.96 17.28 17.92
CA ASP A 136 12.51 16.06 17.32
C ASP A 136 11.40 15.02 17.17
N LEU A 137 11.25 14.51 15.95
CA LEU A 137 10.35 13.39 15.63
C LEU A 137 11.12 12.08 15.49
N SER A 138 12.46 12.11 15.56
CA SER A 138 13.29 10.93 15.35
C SER A 138 13.13 9.94 16.48
N THR A 139 13.14 8.65 16.16
CA THR A 139 13.30 7.56 17.12
C THR A 139 14.77 7.19 17.27
N GLU A 140 15.13 6.44 18.32
CA GLU A 140 16.54 6.11 18.64
C GLU A 140 17.26 5.36 17.51
N ASP A 141 16.53 4.68 16.61
CA ASP A 141 17.06 3.86 15.52
C ASP A 141 17.08 4.58 14.16
N GLU A 142 16.70 5.86 14.08
CA GLU A 142 16.57 6.57 12.81
C GLU A 142 17.91 7.15 12.35
N PRO A 143 18.41 6.78 11.11
CA PRO A 143 19.70 7.26 10.62
C PRO A 143 19.69 8.74 10.21
N ALA A 144 18.51 9.34 10.01
CA ALA A 144 18.33 10.71 9.58
C ALA A 144 17.41 11.45 10.56
N ARG A 145 17.86 12.58 11.07
CA ARG A 145 17.07 13.38 11.98
C ARG A 145 15.84 13.96 11.29
N THR A 146 14.66 13.68 11.86
CA THR A 146 13.38 14.22 11.41
C THR A 146 12.87 15.24 12.41
N GLU A 147 12.57 16.45 11.98
CA GLU A 147 12.18 17.58 12.82
C GLU A 147 10.83 18.13 12.41
N LEU A 148 9.99 18.43 13.41
CA LEU A 148 8.80 19.27 13.27
C LEU A 148 9.15 20.69 13.66
N VAL A 149 8.89 21.63 12.79
CA VAL A 149 9.11 23.07 13.05
C VAL A 149 7.75 23.75 13.08
N LEU A 150 7.43 24.40 14.20
CA LEU A 150 6.19 25.16 14.39
C LEU A 150 6.49 26.66 14.39
N TYR A 151 5.69 27.41 13.67
CA TYR A 151 5.74 28.86 13.63
C TYR A 151 4.74 29.43 14.64
N PRO A 152 5.21 30.23 15.61
CA PRO A 152 4.33 30.75 16.64
C PRO A 152 3.31 31.76 16.09
N PRO A 153 2.14 31.86 16.72
CA PRO A 153 1.24 33.02 16.51
C PRO A 153 1.91 34.30 17.05
N PRO A 154 1.36 35.50 16.75
CA PRO A 154 1.94 36.78 17.19
C PRO A 154 2.17 36.91 18.69
N GLU A 155 1.34 36.27 19.50
CA GLU A 155 1.47 36.21 20.96
C GLU A 155 2.51 35.20 21.45
N GLY A 156 3.04 34.36 20.58
CA GLY A 156 3.97 33.28 20.91
C GLY A 156 3.29 32.05 21.52
N PHE A 157 4.08 31.02 21.84
CA PHE A 157 3.58 29.82 22.50
C PHE A 157 3.68 29.95 24.02
N SER A 158 2.59 29.71 24.74
CA SER A 158 2.60 29.56 26.19
C SER A 158 3.38 28.29 26.62
N ALA A 159 3.71 28.18 27.92
CA ALA A 159 4.39 26.99 28.46
C ALA A 159 3.53 25.70 28.24
N ASP A 160 2.22 25.80 28.45
CA ASP A 160 1.30 24.67 28.30
C ASP A 160 1.22 24.22 26.83
N ILE A 161 1.19 25.16 25.88
CA ILE A 161 1.19 24.87 24.44
C ILE A 161 2.52 24.23 24.02
N ARG A 162 3.65 24.66 24.56
CA ARG A 162 4.95 24.02 24.30
C ARG A 162 4.97 22.56 24.76
N GLN A 163 4.48 22.29 25.96
CA GLN A 163 4.39 20.93 26.50
C GLN A 163 3.44 20.07 25.67
N LEU A 164 2.32 20.63 25.22
CA LEU A 164 1.42 19.95 24.31
C LEU A 164 2.10 19.63 22.97
N ALA A 165 2.82 20.59 22.39
CA ALA A 165 3.55 20.41 21.13
C ALA A 165 4.63 19.32 21.24
N GLU A 166 5.37 19.27 22.35
CA GLU A 166 6.35 18.20 22.64
C GLU A 166 5.70 16.82 22.69
N TRP A 167 4.55 16.73 23.38
CA TRP A 167 3.80 15.48 23.45
C TRP A 167 3.26 15.05 22.08
N LEU A 168 2.69 15.99 21.31
CA LEU A 168 2.20 15.75 19.95
C LEU A 168 3.33 15.31 19.00
N ALA A 169 4.51 15.94 19.11
CA ALA A 169 5.69 15.57 18.34
C ALA A 169 6.13 14.12 18.64
N THR A 170 6.16 13.75 19.93
CA THR A 170 6.46 12.37 20.33
C THR A 170 5.50 11.36 19.69
N GLN A 171 4.18 11.65 19.72
CA GLN A 171 3.18 10.76 19.11
C GLN A 171 3.30 10.72 17.58
N ALA A 172 3.59 11.85 16.95
CA ALA A 172 3.82 11.95 15.51
C ALA A 172 5.06 11.15 15.06
N GLY A 173 6.15 11.23 15.83
CA GLY A 173 7.36 10.44 15.60
C GLY A 173 7.07 8.94 15.63
N ILE A 174 6.36 8.46 16.67
CA ILE A 174 5.96 7.05 16.77
C ILE A 174 5.09 6.63 15.59
N ALA A 175 4.15 7.47 15.15
CA ALA A 175 3.27 7.14 14.02
C ALA A 175 4.04 7.07 12.70
N LEU A 176 4.97 8.01 12.45
CA LEU A 176 5.82 8.01 11.26
C LEU A 176 6.74 6.79 11.21
N GLU A 177 7.35 6.43 12.34
CA GLU A 177 8.23 5.26 12.41
C GLU A 177 7.46 3.96 12.21
N ASN A 178 6.28 3.81 12.82
CA ASN A 178 5.43 2.65 12.57
C ASN A 178 5.05 2.51 11.10
N ALA A 179 4.66 3.60 10.43
CA ALA A 179 4.35 3.58 9.01
C ALA A 179 5.58 3.23 8.16
N ARG A 180 6.78 3.73 8.53
CA ARG A 180 8.04 3.43 7.86
C ARG A 180 8.45 1.97 8.02
N LEU A 181 8.34 1.42 9.24
CA LEU A 181 8.62 0.01 9.49
C LEU A 181 7.66 -0.90 8.72
N HIS A 182 6.38 -0.54 8.67
CA HIS A 182 5.39 -1.27 7.88
C HIS A 182 5.71 -1.23 6.38
N ASP A 183 6.05 -0.05 5.83
CA ASP A 183 6.48 0.10 4.43
C ASP A 183 7.77 -0.71 4.16
N LEU A 184 8.72 -0.73 5.10
CA LEU A 184 9.95 -1.51 4.98
C LEU A 184 9.64 -3.02 4.90
N VAL A 185 8.78 -3.52 5.80
CA VAL A 185 8.36 -4.94 5.79
C VAL A 185 7.63 -5.28 4.50
N GLN A 186 6.70 -4.43 4.07
CA GLN A 186 6.03 -4.60 2.78
C GLN A 186 7.02 -4.55 1.59
N ARG A 187 8.05 -3.74 1.70
CA ARG A 187 9.14 -3.70 0.70
C ARG A 187 9.99 -4.95 0.69
N GLN A 188 10.11 -5.66 1.78
CA GLN A 188 10.85 -6.93 1.86
C GLN A 188 10.01 -8.12 1.39
N ALA A 189 8.68 -8.03 1.38
CA ALA A 189 7.84 -9.06 0.80
C ALA A 189 8.16 -9.24 -0.69
N ILE A 190 8.42 -10.47 -1.10
CA ILE A 190 8.73 -10.86 -2.48
C ILE A 190 7.50 -11.47 -3.15
N THR A 191 6.63 -12.07 -2.36
CA THR A 191 5.47 -12.84 -2.80
C THR A 191 4.16 -12.13 -2.46
N ASP A 192 3.12 -12.47 -3.19
CA ASP A 192 1.71 -12.17 -2.88
C ASP A 192 1.18 -13.26 -1.94
N ASP A 193 0.68 -12.88 -0.77
CA ASP A 193 0.30 -13.81 0.30
C ASP A 193 -0.88 -14.72 -0.10
N LEU A 194 -1.78 -14.23 -0.97
CA LEU A 194 -2.95 -14.99 -1.39
C LEU A 194 -2.61 -16.07 -2.40
N THR A 195 -1.79 -15.74 -3.39
CA THR A 195 -1.48 -16.62 -4.52
C THR A 195 -0.15 -17.34 -4.40
N GLY A 196 0.75 -16.85 -3.51
CA GLY A 196 2.12 -17.33 -3.37
C GLY A 196 2.99 -17.08 -4.61
N LEU A 197 2.50 -16.31 -5.58
CA LEU A 197 3.27 -15.84 -6.72
C LEU A 197 4.15 -14.66 -6.33
N VAL A 198 5.06 -14.29 -7.21
CA VAL A 198 5.83 -13.06 -7.03
C VAL A 198 4.89 -11.85 -7.06
N ASN A 199 5.15 -10.86 -6.21
CA ASN A 199 4.38 -9.62 -6.22
C ASN A 199 4.84 -8.66 -7.34
N ARG A 200 4.02 -7.64 -7.62
CA ARG A 200 4.28 -6.63 -8.66
C ARG A 200 5.70 -6.05 -8.57
N ARG A 201 6.14 -5.67 -7.37
CA ARG A 201 7.43 -5.01 -7.19
C ARG A 201 8.60 -5.90 -7.58
N ARG A 202 8.58 -7.15 -7.12
CA ARG A 202 9.63 -8.11 -7.47
C ARG A 202 9.62 -8.44 -8.95
N PHE A 203 8.43 -8.55 -9.55
CA PHE A 203 8.28 -8.76 -10.98
C PHE A 203 8.96 -7.66 -11.80
N LEU A 204 8.69 -6.38 -11.48
CA LEU A 204 9.29 -5.24 -12.19
C LEU A 204 10.81 -5.22 -12.05
N ALA A 205 11.33 -5.47 -10.84
CA ALA A 205 12.78 -5.51 -10.62
C ALA A 205 13.48 -6.63 -11.41
N VAL A 206 12.83 -7.81 -11.55
CA VAL A 206 13.38 -8.92 -12.34
C VAL A 206 13.26 -8.63 -13.83
N LEU A 207 12.14 -8.03 -14.28
CA LEU A 207 11.93 -7.62 -15.67
C LEU A 207 13.04 -6.66 -16.15
N ASP A 208 13.36 -5.63 -15.37
CA ASP A 208 14.42 -4.68 -15.70
C ASP A 208 15.78 -5.39 -15.82
N THR A 209 16.10 -6.29 -14.89
CA THR A 209 17.33 -7.09 -14.92
C THR A 209 17.40 -7.99 -16.17
N GLU A 210 16.30 -8.66 -16.53
CA GLU A 210 16.26 -9.53 -17.71
C GLU A 210 16.33 -8.72 -19.02
N VAL A 211 15.76 -7.52 -19.07
CA VAL A 211 15.88 -6.61 -20.22
C VAL A 211 17.33 -6.16 -20.41
N GLU A 212 18.03 -5.79 -19.33
CA GLU A 212 19.48 -5.48 -19.41
C GLU A 212 20.30 -6.69 -19.90
N ARG A 213 19.98 -7.87 -19.40
CA ARG A 213 20.63 -9.12 -19.81
C ARG A 213 20.37 -9.44 -21.29
N ALA A 214 19.11 -9.27 -21.74
CA ALA A 214 18.76 -9.49 -23.14
C ALA A 214 19.45 -8.49 -24.09
N ALA A 215 19.58 -7.24 -23.68
CA ALA A 215 20.32 -6.23 -24.43
C ALA A 215 21.81 -6.57 -24.57
N GLN A 216 22.40 -7.16 -23.53
CA GLN A 216 23.82 -7.55 -23.51
C GLN A 216 24.11 -8.82 -24.31
N PHE A 217 23.24 -9.84 -24.22
CA PHE A 217 23.49 -11.17 -24.77
C PHE A 217 22.66 -11.50 -26.02
N GLY A 218 21.74 -10.64 -26.43
CA GLY A 218 20.86 -10.86 -27.58
C GLY A 218 19.81 -11.95 -27.38
N SER A 219 19.42 -12.23 -26.12
CA SER A 219 18.38 -13.22 -25.81
C SER A 219 16.97 -12.65 -25.97
N GLY A 220 16.00 -13.49 -26.31
CA GLY A 220 14.58 -13.10 -26.38
C GLY A 220 13.96 -13.03 -24.99
N ILE A 221 12.95 -12.17 -24.81
CA ILE A 221 12.08 -12.13 -23.63
C ILE A 221 10.64 -12.02 -24.10
N GLY A 222 9.76 -12.86 -23.53
CA GLY A 222 8.32 -12.72 -23.62
C GLY A 222 7.74 -12.15 -22.35
N VAL A 223 6.84 -11.16 -22.46
CA VAL A 223 6.01 -10.66 -21.35
C VAL A 223 4.55 -10.97 -21.68
N VAL A 224 3.83 -11.56 -20.73
CA VAL A 224 2.41 -11.84 -20.85
C VAL A 224 1.68 -11.15 -19.72
N LEU A 225 0.76 -10.25 -20.02
CA LEU A 225 -0.20 -9.71 -19.05
C LEU A 225 -1.52 -10.49 -19.16
N ILE A 226 -2.10 -10.78 -18.00
CA ILE A 226 -3.26 -11.66 -17.87
C ILE A 226 -4.27 -11.00 -16.94
N ASP A 227 -5.55 -11.08 -17.29
CA ASP A 227 -6.63 -10.58 -16.45
C ASP A 227 -7.79 -11.58 -16.47
N LEU A 228 -8.31 -11.93 -15.29
CA LEU A 228 -9.43 -12.84 -15.15
C LEU A 228 -10.72 -12.18 -15.62
N ASP A 229 -11.33 -12.76 -16.61
CA ASP A 229 -12.55 -12.22 -17.22
C ASP A 229 -13.72 -12.24 -16.23
N ASP A 230 -14.41 -11.07 -16.12
CA ASP A 230 -15.60 -10.90 -15.30
C ASP A 230 -15.43 -11.28 -13.82
N PHE A 231 -14.21 -11.16 -13.27
CA PHE A 231 -13.90 -11.54 -11.88
C PHE A 231 -14.76 -10.80 -10.86
N LYS A 232 -15.12 -9.55 -11.14
CA LYS A 232 -16.06 -8.81 -10.30
C LYS A 232 -17.41 -9.52 -10.16
N ALA A 233 -17.93 -10.11 -11.24
CA ALA A 233 -19.18 -10.86 -11.19
C ALA A 233 -19.09 -12.13 -10.32
N VAL A 234 -17.90 -12.75 -10.23
CA VAL A 234 -17.64 -13.84 -9.29
C VAL A 234 -17.75 -13.34 -7.86
N ASN A 235 -17.12 -12.22 -7.53
CA ASN A 235 -17.20 -11.62 -6.20
C ASN A 235 -18.63 -11.20 -5.83
N ASP A 236 -19.32 -10.53 -6.75
CA ASP A 236 -20.69 -10.05 -6.53
C ASP A 236 -21.68 -11.21 -6.32
N ARG A 237 -21.48 -12.34 -6.97
CA ARG A 237 -22.36 -13.50 -6.91
C ARG A 237 -22.03 -14.46 -5.76
N PHE A 238 -20.74 -14.70 -5.46
CA PHE A 238 -20.29 -15.75 -4.56
C PHE A 238 -19.51 -15.23 -3.36
N GLY A 239 -19.35 -13.91 -3.24
CA GLY A 239 -18.61 -13.25 -2.19
C GLY A 239 -17.08 -13.25 -2.37
N HIS A 240 -16.39 -12.34 -1.70
CA HIS A 240 -14.94 -12.14 -1.82
C HIS A 240 -14.11 -13.39 -1.49
N HIS A 241 -14.51 -14.17 -0.47
CA HIS A 241 -13.82 -15.44 -0.16
C HIS A 241 -13.80 -16.44 -1.33
N SER A 242 -14.85 -16.44 -2.15
CA SER A 242 -14.89 -17.28 -3.35
C SER A 242 -13.97 -16.76 -4.44
N GLY A 243 -13.92 -15.43 -4.59
CA GLY A 243 -12.95 -14.77 -5.47
C GLY A 243 -11.50 -15.06 -5.05
N ASP A 244 -11.19 -14.98 -3.76
CA ASP A 244 -9.86 -15.30 -3.23
C ASP A 244 -9.45 -16.74 -3.57
N ARG A 245 -10.38 -17.69 -3.48
CA ARG A 245 -10.13 -19.10 -3.88
C ARG A 245 -9.85 -19.23 -5.37
N VAL A 246 -10.55 -18.47 -6.21
CA VAL A 246 -10.30 -18.44 -7.67
C VAL A 246 -8.91 -17.87 -7.94
N LEU A 247 -8.53 -16.76 -7.30
CA LEU A 247 -7.20 -16.15 -7.44
C LEU A 247 -6.08 -17.10 -7.00
N ALA A 248 -6.21 -17.74 -5.84
CA ALA A 248 -5.24 -18.70 -5.32
C ALA A 248 -5.10 -19.92 -6.25
N ALA A 249 -6.22 -20.45 -6.75
CA ALA A 249 -6.23 -21.57 -7.69
C ALA A 249 -5.60 -21.19 -9.03
N PHE A 250 -5.85 -19.97 -9.52
CA PHE A 250 -5.21 -19.47 -10.74
C PHE A 250 -3.69 -19.29 -10.55
N GLY A 251 -3.27 -18.77 -9.41
CA GLY A 251 -1.84 -18.71 -9.05
C GLY A 251 -1.17 -20.08 -9.08
N SER A 252 -1.84 -21.12 -8.57
CA SER A 252 -1.35 -22.50 -8.63
C SER A 252 -1.29 -23.02 -10.07
N LEU A 253 -2.31 -22.76 -10.88
CA LEU A 253 -2.33 -23.13 -12.30
C LEU A 253 -1.18 -22.47 -13.06
N LEU A 254 -0.87 -21.20 -12.81
CA LEU A 254 0.27 -20.55 -13.44
C LEU A 254 1.57 -21.26 -13.09
N ARG A 255 1.85 -21.55 -11.80
CA ARG A 255 3.05 -22.25 -11.35
C ARG A 255 3.23 -23.63 -11.97
N GLU A 256 2.15 -24.38 -12.15
CA GLU A 256 2.17 -25.72 -12.74
C GLU A 256 2.50 -25.72 -14.23
N HIS A 257 2.29 -24.61 -14.92
CA HIS A 257 2.39 -24.52 -16.38
C HIS A 257 3.58 -23.71 -16.88
N ILE A 258 4.42 -23.15 -15.99
CA ILE A 258 5.64 -22.44 -16.35
C ILE A 258 6.89 -23.23 -15.97
N ARG A 259 8.04 -22.86 -16.54
CA ARG A 259 9.35 -23.47 -16.24
C ARG A 259 9.94 -22.82 -14.97
N ASP A 260 10.94 -23.45 -14.38
CA ASP A 260 11.65 -22.90 -13.20
C ASP A 260 12.34 -21.54 -13.49
N VAL A 261 12.69 -21.28 -14.75
CA VAL A 261 13.32 -20.03 -15.19
C VAL A 261 12.30 -18.92 -15.48
N ASP A 262 11.04 -19.28 -15.69
CA ASP A 262 9.95 -18.34 -15.91
C ASP A 262 9.48 -17.75 -14.58
N LEU A 263 8.96 -16.54 -14.63
CA LEU A 263 8.44 -15.86 -13.45
C LEU A 263 6.95 -15.58 -13.61
N ALA A 264 6.15 -16.05 -12.65
CA ALA A 264 4.75 -15.69 -12.54
C ALA A 264 4.53 -14.73 -11.39
N ALA A 265 3.73 -13.70 -11.62
CA ALA A 265 3.44 -12.66 -10.64
C ALA A 265 1.95 -12.32 -10.59
N ARG A 266 1.49 -11.84 -9.43
CA ARG A 266 0.26 -11.11 -9.28
C ARG A 266 0.57 -9.62 -9.21
N LEU A 267 0.00 -8.83 -10.13
CA LEU A 267 0.25 -7.40 -10.22
C LEU A 267 -0.71 -6.59 -9.33
N GLY A 268 -1.89 -7.13 -9.05
CA GLY A 268 -2.91 -6.54 -8.18
C GLY A 268 -4.31 -6.99 -8.59
N GLY A 269 -5.27 -6.97 -7.67
CA GLY A 269 -6.64 -7.36 -7.98
C GLY A 269 -6.74 -8.73 -8.67
N GLU A 270 -7.17 -8.71 -9.92
CA GLU A 270 -7.36 -9.88 -10.81
C GLU A 270 -6.31 -9.94 -11.93
N GLU A 271 -5.25 -9.11 -11.83
CA GLU A 271 -4.20 -8.98 -12.84
C GLU A 271 -2.96 -9.79 -12.48
N PHE A 272 -2.47 -10.56 -13.47
CA PHE A 272 -1.28 -11.39 -13.37
C PHE A 272 -0.31 -11.11 -14.51
N ALA A 273 0.94 -11.51 -14.33
CA ALA A 273 1.97 -11.38 -15.35
C ALA A 273 2.86 -12.63 -15.42
N LEU A 274 3.40 -12.88 -16.60
CA LEU A 274 4.50 -13.82 -16.79
C LEU A 274 5.67 -13.10 -17.45
N LEU A 275 6.85 -13.40 -16.96
CA LEU A 275 8.11 -13.07 -17.60
C LEU A 275 8.74 -14.38 -18.07
N LEU A 276 9.02 -14.48 -19.34
CA LEU A 276 9.52 -15.67 -20.03
C LEU A 276 10.90 -15.35 -20.64
N PRO A 277 11.99 -15.57 -19.88
CA PRO A 277 13.33 -15.38 -20.40
C PRO A 277 13.67 -16.41 -21.49
N GLU A 278 14.56 -16.03 -22.40
CA GLU A 278 15.07 -16.90 -23.46
C GLU A 278 13.96 -17.54 -24.33
N VAL A 279 12.89 -16.76 -24.57
CA VAL A 279 11.71 -17.17 -25.35
C VAL A 279 11.55 -16.23 -26.55
N GLU A 280 11.36 -16.83 -27.73
CA GLU A 280 11.06 -16.08 -28.97
C GLU A 280 9.56 -16.04 -29.26
N GLY A 281 9.12 -15.00 -29.98
CA GLY A 281 7.74 -14.52 -30.17
C GLY A 281 6.62 -15.56 -30.21
N ARG A 282 6.78 -16.70 -30.91
CA ARG A 282 5.74 -17.73 -30.98
C ARG A 282 5.61 -18.54 -29.71
N ASP A 283 6.69 -18.74 -28.98
CA ASP A 283 6.69 -19.61 -27.79
C ASP A 283 5.98 -18.97 -26.61
N ALA A 284 6.10 -17.65 -26.46
CA ALA A 284 5.31 -16.90 -25.46
C ALA A 284 3.79 -17.02 -25.71
N VAL A 285 3.38 -16.98 -26.99
CA VAL A 285 1.98 -17.17 -27.37
C VAL A 285 1.51 -18.60 -27.06
N LEU A 286 2.36 -19.60 -27.31
CA LEU A 286 2.03 -21.00 -27.00
C LEU A 286 1.84 -21.23 -25.49
N VAL A 287 2.69 -20.59 -24.65
CA VAL A 287 2.53 -20.63 -23.19
C VAL A 287 1.19 -19.98 -22.79
N ALA A 288 0.90 -18.79 -23.30
CA ALA A 288 -0.36 -18.08 -23.02
C ALA A 288 -1.60 -18.88 -23.45
N GLU A 289 -1.59 -19.48 -24.67
CA GLU A 289 -2.69 -20.30 -25.16
C GLU A 289 -2.88 -21.60 -24.37
N ARG A 290 -1.79 -22.23 -23.92
CA ARG A 290 -1.87 -23.39 -23.04
C ARG A 290 -2.55 -23.05 -21.73
N LEU A 291 -2.17 -21.96 -21.09
CA LEU A 291 -2.77 -21.46 -19.85
C LEU A 291 -4.24 -21.12 -20.04
N ARG A 292 -4.56 -20.37 -21.10
CA ARG A 292 -5.94 -20.02 -21.44
C ARG A 292 -6.85 -21.25 -21.56
N ARG A 293 -6.40 -22.27 -22.28
CA ARG A 293 -7.15 -23.52 -22.45
C ARG A 293 -7.28 -24.27 -21.12
N SER A 294 -6.20 -24.43 -20.37
CA SER A 294 -6.23 -25.11 -19.07
C SER A 294 -7.21 -24.46 -18.10
N LEU A 295 -7.33 -23.11 -18.13
CA LEU A 295 -8.28 -22.37 -17.32
C LEU A 295 -9.73 -22.55 -17.80
N SER A 296 -9.98 -22.52 -19.11
CA SER A 296 -11.33 -22.57 -19.69
C SER A 296 -11.95 -23.96 -19.73
N GLU A 297 -11.13 -25.02 -19.75
CA GLU A 297 -11.58 -26.41 -19.90
C GLU A 297 -11.97 -27.08 -18.58
N ARG A 298 -11.56 -26.55 -17.45
CA ARG A 298 -11.79 -27.16 -16.12
C ARG A 298 -12.31 -26.13 -15.12
N PRO A 299 -13.14 -26.54 -14.17
CA PRO A 299 -13.47 -25.69 -13.03
C PRO A 299 -12.20 -25.33 -12.28
N ILE A 300 -12.00 -24.03 -12.01
CA ILE A 300 -10.81 -23.56 -11.31
C ILE A 300 -10.93 -23.68 -9.78
N ALA A 301 -12.15 -23.60 -9.26
CA ALA A 301 -12.43 -23.70 -7.83
C ALA A 301 -13.78 -24.38 -7.59
N SER A 302 -14.01 -24.86 -6.37
CA SER A 302 -15.31 -25.34 -5.92
C SER A 302 -15.72 -24.56 -4.68
N VAL A 303 -16.94 -24.01 -4.69
CA VAL A 303 -17.51 -23.27 -3.58
C VAL A 303 -18.86 -23.88 -3.22
N GLU A 304 -19.03 -24.32 -1.98
CA GLU A 304 -20.26 -24.98 -1.49
C GLU A 304 -20.74 -26.13 -2.40
N GLY A 305 -19.80 -26.90 -2.96
CA GLY A 305 -20.09 -28.00 -3.87
C GLY A 305 -20.36 -27.59 -5.32
N ASN A 306 -20.41 -26.30 -5.62
CA ASN A 306 -20.56 -25.78 -6.99
C ASN A 306 -19.20 -25.57 -7.65
N ALA A 307 -19.04 -26.08 -8.85
CA ALA A 307 -17.84 -25.86 -9.67
C ALA A 307 -17.85 -24.44 -10.23
N LEU A 308 -16.79 -23.67 -9.97
CA LEU A 308 -16.58 -22.34 -10.54
C LEU A 308 -15.64 -22.45 -11.74
N SER A 309 -16.13 -22.02 -12.91
CA SER A 309 -15.32 -21.84 -14.11
C SER A 309 -15.04 -20.36 -14.31
N SER A 310 -13.83 -20.05 -14.77
CA SER A 310 -13.41 -18.70 -15.13
C SER A 310 -12.64 -18.76 -16.44
N THR A 311 -12.59 -17.64 -17.13
CA THR A 311 -11.70 -17.43 -18.26
C THR A 311 -10.77 -16.26 -17.99
N ALA A 312 -9.75 -16.10 -18.81
CA ALA A 312 -8.86 -14.96 -18.74
C ALA A 312 -8.51 -14.46 -20.15
N SER A 313 -8.23 -13.19 -20.23
CA SER A 313 -7.68 -12.53 -21.42
C SER A 313 -6.18 -12.35 -21.25
N PHE A 314 -5.44 -12.49 -22.34
CA PHE A 314 -3.99 -12.49 -22.37
C PHE A 314 -3.46 -11.50 -23.40
N GLY A 315 -2.51 -10.65 -22.98
CA GLY A 315 -1.76 -9.77 -23.86
C GLY A 315 -0.28 -10.16 -23.87
N VAL A 316 0.29 -10.43 -25.01
CA VAL A 316 1.67 -10.90 -25.19
C VAL A 316 2.50 -9.84 -25.89
N ALA A 317 3.63 -9.49 -25.30
CA ALA A 317 4.67 -8.65 -25.89
C ALA A 317 6.00 -9.41 -25.97
N GLN A 318 6.78 -9.11 -27.00
CA GLN A 318 8.11 -9.65 -27.24
C GLN A 318 9.13 -8.51 -27.18
N TYR A 319 10.23 -8.75 -26.46
CA TYR A 319 11.36 -7.84 -26.40
C TYR A 319 11.99 -7.61 -27.77
N ARG A 320 12.34 -6.38 -28.05
CA ARG A 320 13.15 -5.95 -29.21
C ARG A 320 14.35 -5.14 -28.71
N PRO A 321 15.46 -5.18 -29.41
CA PRO A 321 16.62 -4.37 -29.05
C PRO A 321 16.23 -2.89 -28.92
N GLY A 322 16.47 -2.34 -27.73
CA GLY A 322 16.15 -0.96 -27.37
C GLY A 322 14.85 -0.77 -26.59
N ASP A 323 14.01 -1.79 -26.44
CA ASP A 323 12.84 -1.71 -25.56
C ASP A 323 13.28 -1.67 -24.09
N THR A 324 12.53 -0.93 -23.29
CA THR A 324 12.61 -0.95 -21.83
C THR A 324 11.60 -1.93 -21.23
N GLY A 325 11.72 -2.26 -19.93
CA GLY A 325 10.71 -3.03 -19.22
C GLY A 325 9.33 -2.37 -19.27
N GLU A 326 9.27 -1.04 -19.19
CA GLU A 326 8.04 -0.25 -19.29
C GLU A 326 7.40 -0.35 -20.69
N ASP A 327 8.21 -0.32 -21.76
CA ASP A 327 7.72 -0.49 -23.13
C ASP A 327 7.07 -1.86 -23.32
N LEU A 328 7.71 -2.91 -22.81
CA LEU A 328 7.16 -4.28 -22.87
C LEU A 328 5.82 -4.39 -22.14
N LEU A 329 5.71 -3.82 -20.96
CA LEU A 329 4.47 -3.82 -20.19
C LEU A 329 3.38 -3.06 -20.93
N ARG A 330 3.67 -1.88 -21.45
CA ARG A 330 2.72 -1.08 -22.23
C ARG A 330 2.25 -1.83 -23.49
N LEU A 331 3.16 -2.46 -24.22
CA LEU A 331 2.81 -3.26 -25.40
C LEU A 331 1.93 -4.47 -25.06
N ALA A 332 2.22 -5.15 -23.94
CA ALA A 332 1.41 -6.27 -23.46
C ALA A 332 0.03 -5.79 -22.99
N ASP A 333 -0.06 -4.63 -22.35
CA ASP A 333 -1.33 -4.03 -21.91
C ASP A 333 -2.22 -3.64 -23.08
N ASP A 334 -1.67 -3.01 -24.12
CA ASP A 334 -2.38 -2.71 -25.36
C ASP A 334 -2.92 -3.98 -26.03
N ALA A 335 -2.19 -5.08 -25.95
CA ALA A 335 -2.63 -6.38 -26.47
C ALA A 335 -3.72 -7.00 -25.59
N LEU A 336 -3.60 -6.92 -24.26
CA LEU A 336 -4.59 -7.38 -23.30
C LEU A 336 -5.91 -6.61 -23.45
N TYR A 337 -5.83 -5.30 -23.61
CA TYR A 337 -7.01 -4.46 -23.86
C TYR A 337 -7.76 -4.90 -25.13
N ARG A 338 -7.03 -5.24 -26.21
CA ARG A 338 -7.65 -5.79 -27.42
C ARG A 338 -8.30 -7.16 -27.15
N ALA A 339 -7.63 -8.03 -26.40
CA ALA A 339 -8.18 -9.34 -26.05
C ALA A 339 -9.53 -9.21 -25.32
N LYS A 340 -9.62 -8.27 -24.36
CA LYS A 340 -10.88 -7.94 -23.67
C LYS A 340 -11.93 -7.37 -24.62
N GLY A 341 -11.57 -6.44 -25.50
CA GLY A 341 -12.46 -5.77 -26.44
C GLY A 341 -12.99 -6.69 -27.56
N GLU A 342 -12.22 -7.67 -27.98
CA GLU A 342 -12.59 -8.60 -29.04
C GLU A 342 -13.42 -9.81 -28.56
N GLY A 343 -13.82 -9.85 -27.28
CA GLY A 343 -14.75 -10.85 -26.74
C GLY A 343 -14.14 -11.76 -25.68
N LYS A 344 -13.04 -11.37 -25.06
CA LYS A 344 -12.41 -12.06 -23.92
C LYS A 344 -11.93 -13.48 -24.23
N ASN A 345 -11.45 -14.23 -23.24
CA ASN A 345 -10.99 -15.61 -23.32
C ASN A 345 -10.11 -15.87 -24.55
N ARG A 346 -9.10 -15.03 -24.75
CA ARG A 346 -8.18 -15.11 -25.88
C ARG A 346 -6.82 -14.55 -25.59
N VAL A 347 -5.89 -14.90 -26.48
CA VAL A 347 -4.55 -14.34 -26.53
C VAL A 347 -4.46 -13.33 -27.67
N CYS A 348 -4.02 -12.11 -27.38
CA CYS A 348 -3.64 -11.12 -28.38
C CYS A 348 -2.14 -10.82 -28.26
N VAL A 349 -1.48 -10.64 -29.40
CA VAL A 349 -0.05 -10.29 -29.45
C VAL A 349 0.09 -8.81 -29.72
N ALA A 350 1.04 -8.16 -29.09
CA ALA A 350 1.38 -6.77 -29.37
C ALA A 350 1.64 -6.57 -30.87
N ARG A 351 1.02 -5.53 -31.43
CA ARG A 351 1.24 -5.19 -32.84
C ARG A 351 2.67 -4.70 -33.01
N GLU A 352 3.29 -5.08 -34.12
CA GLU A 352 4.56 -4.49 -34.49
C GLU A 352 4.37 -2.99 -34.69
N GLY A 353 4.87 -2.20 -33.72
CA GLY A 353 4.95 -0.76 -33.90
C GLY A 353 5.78 -0.49 -35.13
N ARG A 354 5.26 0.22 -36.13
CA ARG A 354 6.08 0.82 -37.16
C ARG A 354 7.07 1.74 -36.43
N ALA A 355 8.35 1.44 -36.52
CA ALA A 355 9.38 2.43 -36.24
C ALA A 355 9.02 3.69 -37.04
N ALA A 356 8.78 4.79 -36.34
CA ALA A 356 8.55 6.08 -36.93
C ALA A 356 9.89 6.66 -37.40
#